data_28ad285549fbfa013a84b2ca9bf44453
#
_entry.id   28ad285549fbfa013a84b2ca9bf44453
#
_cell.length_a   1.000
_cell.length_b   1.000
_cell.length_c   1.000
_cell.angle_alpha   90.00
_cell.angle_beta   90.00
_cell.angle_gamma   90.00
#
_symmetry.space_group_name_H-M   'P 1'
#
loop_
_entity.id
_entity.type
_entity.pdbx_description
1 polymer ?
#
loop_
_entity_poly.entity_id
_entity_poly.type
_entity_poly.pdbx_seq_one_letter_code
_entity_poly.pdbx_strand_id
1 'polypeptide(L)'
;VIKFIGNIYERLRKSPKRIVFPEGTEPRVQRAAARYVKLGLGTPVLLGDREEIESVAKREGVNLDHVGVIDPAHAEDLDLFCERLETLKRYRDLGPLGAKKLMIKPNYFGAMMVQYGHADGIVTGAGEEAANTLRPLLQLISPQPHLKSVSSCTALDLSNKRYGERGVMFFADCAVIPDPTVDQLADIAVETGVLYRTLTGMKPRIAMLSFTTHSNGSLAGPAKVAAATALARQRASQRGIEMEIDGEMQADTALLPELGAKKAPQSLVAGR
;
A
#
# COMPACT_ATOMS: atom_id res chain seq x y z
N VAL A 1 8.12 21.60 -12.26
CA VAL A 1 6.85 20.93 -11.83
C VAL A 1 7.18 19.48 -11.59
N ILE A 2 7.02 19.00 -10.35
CA ILE A 2 7.17 17.57 -10.07
C ILE A 2 5.96 16.87 -10.72
N LYS A 3 6.23 16.09 -11.75
CA LYS A 3 5.26 15.17 -12.33
C LYS A 3 5.35 13.88 -11.51
N PHE A 4 4.67 13.80 -10.36
CA PHE A 4 4.76 12.68 -9.43
C PHE A 4 4.59 11.33 -10.13
N ILE A 5 3.49 11.14 -10.83
CA ILE A 5 3.23 9.90 -11.60
C ILE A 5 4.26 9.70 -12.73
N GLY A 6 4.67 10.77 -13.41
CA GLY A 6 5.69 10.69 -14.46
C GLY A 6 7.04 10.17 -13.95
N ASN A 7 7.47 10.64 -12.78
CA ASN A 7 8.71 10.18 -12.16
C ASN A 7 8.63 8.70 -11.76
N ILE A 8 7.46 8.24 -11.29
CA ILE A 8 7.23 6.81 -10.99
C ILE A 8 7.37 5.98 -12.27
N TYR A 9 6.78 6.42 -13.38
CA TYR A 9 6.90 5.71 -14.67
C TYR A 9 8.35 5.64 -15.15
N GLU A 10 9.12 6.74 -15.05
CA GLU A 10 10.53 6.74 -15.44
C GLU A 10 11.36 5.77 -14.60
N ARG A 11 11.10 5.71 -13.29
CA ARG A 11 11.76 4.74 -12.39
C ARG A 11 11.39 3.30 -12.74
N LEU A 12 10.12 3.01 -13.00
CA LEU A 12 9.66 1.68 -13.39
C LEU A 12 10.26 1.23 -14.74
N ARG A 13 10.37 2.15 -15.72
CA ARG A 13 11.04 1.82 -16.99
C ARG A 13 12.51 1.46 -16.83
N LYS A 14 13.21 2.04 -15.85
CA LYS A 14 14.60 1.69 -15.52
C LYS A 14 14.73 0.40 -14.71
N SER A 15 13.70 0.04 -13.95
CA SER A 15 13.64 -1.18 -13.14
C SER A 15 12.24 -1.78 -13.24
N PRO A 16 11.92 -2.44 -14.38
CA PRO A 16 10.60 -2.99 -14.64
C PRO A 16 10.19 -4.00 -13.55
N LYS A 17 8.90 -4.01 -13.20
CA LYS A 17 8.35 -4.83 -12.13
C LYS A 17 7.37 -5.86 -12.65
N ARG A 18 7.40 -7.05 -12.04
CA ARG A 18 6.38 -8.07 -12.26
C ARG A 18 5.23 -7.85 -11.28
N ILE A 19 4.07 -7.51 -11.81
CA ILE A 19 2.86 -7.27 -11.01
C ILE A 19 1.83 -8.35 -11.32
N VAL A 20 1.32 -8.98 -10.27
CA VAL A 20 0.27 -10.00 -10.40
C VAL A 20 -1.11 -9.38 -10.17
N PHE A 21 -2.07 -9.80 -11.01
CA PHE A 21 -3.45 -9.36 -11.01
C PHE A 21 -4.36 -10.58 -10.85
N PRO A 22 -4.91 -10.85 -9.66
CA PRO A 22 -5.73 -12.03 -9.38
C PRO A 22 -7.04 -12.10 -10.18
N GLU A 23 -7.59 -10.96 -10.56
CA GLU A 23 -8.89 -10.88 -11.25
C GLU A 23 -8.69 -10.85 -12.77
N GLY A 24 -8.05 -11.90 -13.32
CA GLY A 24 -7.64 -11.95 -14.72
C GLY A 24 -8.77 -11.94 -15.75
N THR A 25 -9.98 -12.34 -15.36
CA THR A 25 -11.18 -12.30 -16.21
C THR A 25 -11.91 -10.96 -16.18
N GLU A 26 -11.52 -10.02 -15.29
CA GLU A 26 -12.14 -8.69 -15.21
C GLU A 26 -11.64 -7.79 -16.36
N PRO A 27 -12.52 -7.26 -17.23
CA PRO A 27 -12.11 -6.46 -18.40
C PRO A 27 -11.30 -5.22 -18.08
N ARG A 28 -11.58 -4.56 -16.92
CA ARG A 28 -10.82 -3.37 -16.47
C ARG A 28 -9.39 -3.75 -16.12
N VAL A 29 -9.20 -4.92 -15.51
CA VAL A 29 -7.89 -5.45 -15.13
C VAL A 29 -7.09 -5.83 -16.38
N GLN A 30 -7.72 -6.48 -17.36
CA GLN A 30 -7.07 -6.80 -18.63
C GLN A 30 -6.61 -5.55 -19.38
N ARG A 31 -7.46 -4.50 -19.45
CA ARG A 31 -7.08 -3.21 -20.05
C ARG A 31 -5.94 -2.54 -19.28
N ALA A 32 -5.93 -2.64 -17.94
CA ALA A 32 -4.84 -2.11 -17.11
C ALA A 32 -3.53 -2.87 -17.36
N ALA A 33 -3.56 -4.20 -17.44
CA ALA A 33 -2.39 -5.05 -17.74
C ALA A 33 -1.81 -4.73 -19.13
N ALA A 34 -2.65 -4.64 -20.17
CA ALA A 34 -2.22 -4.26 -21.52
C ALA A 34 -1.60 -2.85 -21.53
N ARG A 35 -2.18 -1.91 -20.80
CA ARG A 35 -1.62 -0.55 -20.67
C ARG A 35 -0.28 -0.54 -19.91
N TYR A 36 -0.11 -1.39 -18.91
CA TYR A 36 1.12 -1.54 -18.15
C TYR A 36 2.28 -1.96 -19.06
N VAL A 37 2.05 -2.95 -19.93
CA VAL A 37 2.99 -3.36 -20.99
C VAL A 37 3.29 -2.21 -21.95
N LYS A 38 2.25 -1.57 -22.49
CA LYS A 38 2.40 -0.46 -23.46
C LYS A 38 3.21 0.71 -22.92
N LEU A 39 3.15 0.96 -21.62
CA LEU A 39 3.91 2.01 -20.94
C LEU A 39 5.35 1.60 -20.61
N GLY A 40 5.72 0.32 -20.81
CA GLY A 40 7.06 -0.21 -20.51
C GLY A 40 7.37 -0.27 -19.02
N LEU A 41 6.36 -0.53 -18.18
CA LEU A 41 6.50 -0.50 -16.72
C LEU A 41 6.95 -1.85 -16.13
N GLY A 42 6.78 -2.94 -16.88
CA GLY A 42 7.18 -4.27 -16.46
C GLY A 42 6.30 -5.36 -17.06
N THR A 43 6.27 -6.51 -16.39
CA THR A 43 5.53 -7.69 -16.82
C THR A 43 4.30 -7.89 -15.94
N PRO A 44 3.09 -7.63 -16.42
CA PRO A 44 1.86 -7.98 -15.71
C PRO A 44 1.58 -9.46 -15.86
N VAL A 45 1.03 -10.09 -14.82
CA VAL A 45 0.60 -11.49 -14.80
C VAL A 45 -0.86 -11.55 -14.36
N LEU A 46 -1.74 -12.02 -15.21
CA LEU A 46 -3.15 -12.29 -14.92
C LEU A 46 -3.30 -13.69 -14.33
N LEU A 47 -4.07 -13.84 -13.26
CA LEU A 47 -4.40 -15.14 -12.69
C LEU A 47 -5.84 -15.52 -13.03
N GLY A 48 -6.04 -16.80 -13.35
CA GLY A 48 -7.33 -17.39 -13.64
C GLY A 48 -7.26 -18.39 -14.79
N ASP A 49 -8.41 -18.95 -15.14
CA ASP A 49 -8.52 -19.84 -16.28
C ASP A 49 -8.10 -19.15 -17.57
N ARG A 50 -7.17 -19.77 -18.29
CA ARG A 50 -6.57 -19.19 -19.51
C ARG A 50 -7.59 -18.97 -20.61
N GLU A 51 -8.45 -19.98 -20.85
CA GLU A 51 -9.43 -19.91 -21.95
C GLU A 51 -10.46 -18.82 -21.67
N GLU A 52 -10.89 -18.69 -20.42
CA GLU A 52 -11.81 -17.65 -19.99
C GLU A 52 -11.17 -16.26 -20.14
N ILE A 53 -9.92 -16.06 -19.69
CA ILE A 53 -9.17 -14.81 -19.84
C ILE A 53 -9.06 -14.41 -21.32
N GLU A 54 -8.64 -15.32 -22.18
CA GLU A 54 -8.48 -15.08 -23.62
C GLU A 54 -9.83 -14.80 -24.31
N SER A 55 -10.89 -15.50 -23.91
CA SER A 55 -12.26 -15.27 -24.39
C SER A 55 -12.75 -13.85 -24.06
N VAL A 56 -12.55 -13.41 -22.80
CA VAL A 56 -12.91 -12.06 -22.38
C VAL A 56 -12.08 -11.02 -23.14
N ALA A 57 -10.77 -11.20 -23.25
CA ALA A 57 -9.90 -10.29 -23.98
C ALA A 57 -10.33 -10.11 -25.44
N LYS A 58 -10.66 -11.22 -26.12
CA LYS A 58 -11.17 -11.20 -27.49
C LYS A 58 -12.49 -10.44 -27.63
N ARG A 59 -13.42 -10.67 -26.71
CA ARG A 59 -14.72 -9.99 -26.68
C ARG A 59 -14.56 -8.47 -26.47
N GLU A 60 -13.65 -8.10 -25.58
CA GLU A 60 -13.39 -6.69 -25.20
C GLU A 60 -12.38 -5.99 -26.12
N GLY A 61 -11.81 -6.69 -27.10
CA GLY A 61 -10.80 -6.15 -28.00
C GLY A 61 -9.49 -5.77 -27.32
N VAL A 62 -9.14 -6.45 -26.23
CA VAL A 62 -7.90 -6.20 -25.49
C VAL A 62 -6.78 -7.12 -26.03
N ASN A 63 -5.66 -6.51 -26.41
CA ASN A 63 -4.46 -7.26 -26.77
C ASN A 63 -3.69 -7.63 -25.50
N LEU A 64 -3.45 -8.93 -25.30
CA LEU A 64 -2.70 -9.47 -24.17
C LEU A 64 -1.25 -9.85 -24.54
N ASP A 65 -0.71 -9.36 -25.65
CA ASP A 65 0.70 -9.59 -26.02
C ASP A 65 1.63 -9.13 -24.89
N HIS A 66 2.57 -9.97 -24.51
CA HIS A 66 3.49 -9.73 -23.39
C HIS A 66 2.83 -9.64 -22.00
N VAL A 67 1.58 -10.05 -21.84
CA VAL A 67 0.90 -10.26 -20.56
C VAL A 67 1.03 -11.74 -20.20
N GLY A 68 1.60 -12.03 -19.03
CA GLY A 68 1.62 -13.39 -18.50
C GLY A 68 0.22 -13.85 -18.09
N VAL A 69 -0.10 -15.11 -18.30
CA VAL A 69 -1.34 -15.73 -17.80
C VAL A 69 -0.96 -17.00 -17.07
N ILE A 70 -1.40 -17.12 -15.81
CA ILE A 70 -1.20 -18.30 -14.97
C ILE A 70 -2.56 -18.75 -14.44
N ASP A 71 -2.91 -20.01 -14.71
CA ASP A 71 -4.02 -20.67 -14.03
C ASP A 71 -3.49 -21.28 -12.72
N PRO A 72 -3.92 -20.78 -11.53
CA PRO A 72 -3.48 -21.33 -10.25
C PRO A 72 -3.75 -22.82 -10.07
N ALA A 73 -4.79 -23.35 -10.72
CA ALA A 73 -5.14 -24.77 -10.62
C ALA A 73 -4.16 -25.70 -11.36
N HIS A 74 -3.45 -25.17 -12.35
CA HIS A 74 -2.54 -25.91 -13.22
C HIS A 74 -1.11 -25.33 -13.21
N ALA A 75 -0.80 -24.45 -12.25
CA ALA A 75 0.50 -23.81 -12.13
C ALA A 75 1.57 -24.79 -11.64
N GLU A 76 2.78 -24.69 -12.20
CA GLU A 76 3.94 -25.50 -11.81
C GLU A 76 4.30 -25.30 -10.33
N ASP A 77 4.08 -24.10 -9.79
CA ASP A 77 4.37 -23.74 -8.40
C ASP A 77 3.27 -24.18 -7.40
N LEU A 78 2.16 -24.76 -7.84
CA LEU A 78 1.00 -25.05 -6.99
C LEU A 78 1.37 -25.94 -5.80
N ASP A 79 2.04 -27.07 -6.07
CA ASP A 79 2.39 -28.03 -5.01
C ASP A 79 3.40 -27.39 -4.02
N LEU A 80 4.40 -26.67 -4.52
CA LEU A 80 5.35 -25.94 -3.71
C LEU A 80 4.66 -24.91 -2.81
N PHE A 81 3.69 -24.16 -3.32
CA PHE A 81 2.94 -23.18 -2.54
C PHE A 81 2.02 -23.85 -1.52
N CYS A 82 1.45 -25.03 -1.82
CA CYS A 82 0.70 -25.81 -0.85
C CYS A 82 1.59 -26.26 0.33
N GLU A 83 2.76 -26.82 0.05
CA GLU A 83 3.72 -27.22 1.08
C GLU A 83 4.13 -26.04 1.95
N ARG A 84 4.47 -24.91 1.34
CA ARG A 84 4.84 -23.69 2.07
C ARG A 84 3.68 -23.13 2.91
N LEU A 85 2.44 -23.20 2.43
CA LEU A 85 1.26 -22.79 3.19
C LEU A 85 1.12 -23.61 4.48
N GLU A 86 1.31 -24.92 4.40
CA GLU A 86 1.22 -25.83 5.55
C GLU A 86 2.31 -25.58 6.62
N THR A 87 3.44 -24.96 6.26
CA THR A 87 4.45 -24.54 7.24
C THR A 87 4.00 -23.40 8.12
N LEU A 88 3.03 -22.59 7.67
CA LEU A 88 2.52 -21.47 8.43
C LEU A 88 1.62 -21.97 9.57
N LYS A 89 1.90 -21.53 10.80
CA LYS A 89 1.19 -21.97 12.01
C LYS A 89 -0.34 -21.97 11.87
N ARG A 90 -0.88 -20.96 11.17
CA ARG A 90 -2.32 -20.78 10.96
C ARG A 90 -2.95 -21.85 10.09
N TYR A 91 -2.19 -22.46 9.19
CA TYR A 91 -2.67 -23.36 8.14
C TYR A 91 -2.19 -24.80 8.32
N ARG A 92 -1.44 -25.09 9.40
CA ARG A 92 -0.84 -26.38 9.66
C ARG A 92 -1.85 -27.54 9.72
N ASP A 93 -3.07 -27.27 10.16
CA ASP A 93 -4.11 -28.29 10.33
C ASP A 93 -5.03 -28.46 9.12
N LEU A 94 -4.77 -27.73 8.01
CA LEU A 94 -5.58 -27.82 6.80
C LEU A 94 -5.43 -29.13 6.04
N GLY A 95 -4.23 -29.72 6.11
CA GLY A 95 -3.83 -30.84 5.28
C GLY A 95 -3.77 -30.51 3.77
N PRO A 96 -3.21 -31.43 2.94
CA PRO A 96 -2.93 -31.17 1.54
C PRO A 96 -4.16 -30.74 0.70
N LEU A 97 -5.31 -31.40 0.93
CA LEU A 97 -6.56 -31.04 0.23
C LEU A 97 -7.05 -29.63 0.59
N GLY A 98 -6.92 -29.25 1.86
CA GLY A 98 -7.28 -27.91 2.32
C GLY A 98 -6.35 -26.84 1.78
N ALA A 99 -5.05 -27.11 1.78
CA ALA A 99 -4.03 -26.23 1.20
C ALA A 99 -4.29 -26.01 -0.30
N LYS A 100 -4.53 -27.08 -1.06
CA LYS A 100 -4.84 -26.98 -2.49
C LYS A 100 -6.12 -26.16 -2.76
N LYS A 101 -7.19 -26.36 -1.99
CA LYS A 101 -8.44 -25.58 -2.11
C LYS A 101 -8.23 -24.07 -1.88
N LEU A 102 -7.24 -23.68 -1.10
CA LEU A 102 -6.89 -22.27 -0.92
C LEU A 102 -5.98 -21.78 -2.04
N MET A 103 -4.94 -22.55 -2.39
CA MET A 103 -3.95 -22.12 -3.38
C MET A 103 -4.49 -21.95 -4.79
N ILE A 104 -5.52 -22.70 -5.18
CA ILE A 104 -6.18 -22.47 -6.46
C ILE A 104 -6.99 -21.16 -6.52
N LYS A 105 -7.18 -20.47 -5.39
CA LYS A 105 -7.83 -19.13 -5.37
C LYS A 105 -6.83 -18.05 -5.79
N PRO A 106 -7.12 -17.23 -6.81
CA PRO A 106 -6.17 -16.30 -7.39
C PRO A 106 -5.54 -15.33 -6.38
N ASN A 107 -6.32 -14.82 -5.40
CA ASN A 107 -5.79 -13.91 -4.37
C ASN A 107 -4.79 -14.60 -3.43
N TYR A 108 -4.99 -15.88 -3.09
CA TYR A 108 -4.06 -16.66 -2.29
C TYR A 108 -2.79 -16.99 -3.07
N PHE A 109 -2.95 -17.45 -4.32
CA PHE A 109 -1.82 -17.75 -5.20
C PHE A 109 -0.96 -16.50 -5.47
N GLY A 110 -1.60 -15.38 -5.82
CA GLY A 110 -0.92 -14.11 -6.04
C GLY A 110 -0.18 -13.59 -4.82
N ALA A 111 -0.75 -13.74 -3.61
CA ALA A 111 -0.08 -13.39 -2.37
C ALA A 111 1.17 -14.26 -2.11
N MET A 112 1.11 -15.56 -2.43
CA MET A 112 2.28 -16.46 -2.35
C MET A 112 3.33 -16.10 -3.39
N MET A 113 2.95 -15.73 -4.62
CA MET A 113 3.91 -15.23 -5.62
C MET A 113 4.70 -14.04 -5.09
N VAL A 114 4.03 -13.07 -4.43
CA VAL A 114 4.70 -11.90 -3.84
C VAL A 114 5.58 -12.30 -2.66
N GLN A 115 5.06 -13.12 -1.73
CA GLN A 115 5.80 -13.55 -0.53
C GLN A 115 7.10 -14.26 -0.87
N TYR A 116 7.13 -15.02 -1.96
CA TYR A 116 8.28 -15.82 -2.36
C TYR A 116 9.08 -15.22 -3.54
N GLY A 117 8.80 -13.98 -3.91
CA GLY A 117 9.58 -13.25 -4.89
C GLY A 117 9.32 -13.64 -6.35
N HIS A 118 8.24 -14.38 -6.63
CA HIS A 118 7.79 -14.69 -7.99
C HIS A 118 7.08 -13.48 -8.63
N ALA A 119 6.68 -12.48 -7.82
CA ALA A 119 6.20 -11.18 -8.26
C ALA A 119 6.68 -10.08 -7.31
N ASP A 120 6.83 -8.85 -7.82
CA ASP A 120 7.24 -7.67 -7.04
C ASP A 120 6.06 -7.05 -6.27
N GLY A 121 4.84 -7.30 -6.71
CA GLY A 121 3.63 -6.76 -6.08
C GLY A 121 2.36 -7.38 -6.66
N ILE A 122 1.25 -7.09 -5.98
CA ILE A 122 -0.09 -7.54 -6.35
C ILE A 122 -1.05 -6.37 -6.40
N VAL A 123 -1.92 -6.33 -7.42
CA VAL A 123 -3.00 -5.34 -7.56
C VAL A 123 -4.30 -6.10 -7.69
N THR A 124 -5.22 -5.88 -6.75
CA THR A 124 -6.48 -6.62 -6.63
C THR A 124 -7.60 -5.73 -6.09
N GLY A 125 -8.85 -6.18 -6.15
CA GLY A 125 -10.02 -5.48 -5.62
C GLY A 125 -10.82 -4.72 -6.68
N ALA A 126 -10.72 -5.08 -7.94
CA ALA A 126 -11.49 -4.46 -9.02
C ALA A 126 -12.97 -4.87 -9.01
N GLY A 127 -13.26 -6.12 -8.65
CA GLY A 127 -14.60 -6.69 -8.59
C GLY A 127 -14.90 -7.49 -7.31
N GLU A 128 -13.88 -7.72 -6.48
CA GLU A 128 -13.97 -8.52 -5.27
C GLU A 128 -14.23 -7.66 -4.02
N GLU A 129 -14.87 -8.25 -3.01
CA GLU A 129 -15.01 -7.61 -1.71
C GLU A 129 -13.64 -7.46 -1.01
N ALA A 130 -13.46 -6.35 -0.27
CA ALA A 130 -12.23 -6.06 0.44
C ALA A 130 -11.77 -7.19 1.38
N ALA A 131 -12.69 -7.91 2.01
CA ALA A 131 -12.36 -9.04 2.87
C ALA A 131 -11.71 -10.20 2.09
N ASN A 132 -12.14 -10.46 0.87
CA ASN A 132 -11.61 -11.53 0.02
C ASN A 132 -10.24 -11.17 -0.57
N THR A 133 -9.97 -9.88 -0.74
CA THR A 133 -8.69 -9.39 -1.26
C THR A 133 -7.65 -9.19 -0.15
N LEU A 134 -8.00 -8.51 0.94
CA LEU A 134 -7.05 -8.16 2.00
C LEU A 134 -6.67 -9.36 2.88
N ARG A 135 -7.60 -10.29 3.14
CA ARG A 135 -7.33 -11.43 4.04
C ARG A 135 -6.15 -12.28 3.58
N PRO A 136 -6.04 -12.74 2.33
CA PRO A 136 -4.86 -13.48 1.86
C PRO A 136 -3.56 -12.68 2.02
N LEU A 137 -3.58 -11.38 1.68
CA LEU A 137 -2.40 -10.51 1.76
C LEU A 137 -1.90 -10.40 3.20
N LEU A 138 -2.79 -10.08 4.14
CA LEU A 138 -2.47 -9.94 5.57
C LEU A 138 -2.06 -11.27 6.24
N GLN A 139 -2.45 -12.40 5.68
CA GLN A 139 -2.17 -13.71 6.23
C GLN A 139 -0.89 -14.35 5.67
N LEU A 140 -0.53 -14.03 4.44
CA LEU A 140 0.54 -14.68 3.71
C LEU A 140 1.77 -13.81 3.53
N ILE A 141 1.61 -12.50 3.34
CA ILE A 141 2.72 -11.58 3.17
C ILE A 141 3.19 -11.10 4.55
N SER A 142 4.44 -11.38 4.88
CA SER A 142 5.03 -10.95 6.13
C SER A 142 5.29 -9.45 6.15
N PRO A 143 4.98 -8.75 7.25
CA PRO A 143 5.40 -7.36 7.40
C PRO A 143 6.93 -7.26 7.47
N GLN A 144 7.45 -6.04 7.32
CA GLN A 144 8.89 -5.78 7.51
C GLN A 144 9.34 -6.26 8.90
N PRO A 145 10.57 -6.79 9.07
CA PRO A 145 11.02 -7.42 10.33
C PRO A 145 10.91 -6.54 11.57
N HIS A 146 10.96 -5.21 11.41
CA HIS A 146 10.86 -4.24 12.50
C HIS A 146 9.43 -3.78 12.79
N LEU A 147 8.45 -4.22 11.99
CA LEU A 147 7.03 -3.85 12.12
C LEU A 147 6.20 -5.01 12.65
N LYS A 148 5.22 -4.69 13.49
CA LYS A 148 4.28 -5.67 14.06
C LYS A 148 2.91 -5.67 13.37
N SER A 149 2.63 -4.65 12.56
CA SER A 149 1.36 -4.48 11.88
C SER A 149 1.55 -3.90 10.47
N VAL A 150 0.56 -4.13 9.63
CA VAL A 150 0.45 -3.56 8.29
C VAL A 150 -0.48 -2.36 8.37
N SER A 151 -0.18 -1.31 7.64
CA SER A 151 -1.04 -0.13 7.50
C SER A 151 -1.24 0.22 6.03
N SER A 152 -2.27 1.01 5.76
CA SER A 152 -2.54 1.52 4.41
C SER A 152 -2.05 2.95 4.23
N CYS A 153 -1.82 3.31 2.97
CA CYS A 153 -1.47 4.67 2.59
C CYS A 153 -2.11 5.03 1.26
N THR A 154 -2.70 6.22 1.19
CA THR A 154 -3.24 6.80 -0.05
C THR A 154 -2.40 7.99 -0.46
N ALA A 155 -1.83 7.95 -1.67
CA ALA A 155 -1.10 9.05 -2.26
C ALA A 155 -2.03 9.86 -3.17
N LEU A 156 -2.07 11.17 -3.00
CA LEU A 156 -2.83 12.10 -3.82
C LEU A 156 -1.88 12.97 -4.64
N ASP A 157 -2.15 13.11 -5.94
CA ASP A 157 -1.54 14.12 -6.82
C ASP A 157 -2.62 15.12 -7.22
N LEU A 158 -2.72 16.20 -6.46
CA LEU A 158 -3.76 17.20 -6.59
C LEU A 158 -3.47 18.16 -7.76
N SER A 159 -4.50 18.54 -8.49
CA SER A 159 -4.42 19.59 -9.51
C SER A 159 -4.08 20.94 -8.86
N ASN A 160 -4.66 21.23 -7.71
CA ASN A 160 -4.31 22.40 -6.90
C ASN A 160 -3.00 22.20 -6.18
N LYS A 161 -1.95 22.87 -6.66
CA LYS A 161 -0.58 22.75 -6.14
C LYS A 161 -0.33 23.57 -4.85
N ARG A 162 -1.36 24.20 -4.30
CA ARG A 162 -1.31 24.94 -3.03
C ARG A 162 -1.18 24.00 -1.82
N TYR A 163 -1.79 22.81 -1.89
CA TYR A 163 -1.81 21.85 -0.78
C TYR A 163 -0.69 20.83 -0.92
N GLY A 164 -0.14 20.42 0.22
CA GLY A 164 0.99 19.51 0.26
C GLY A 164 2.23 20.04 -0.47
N GLU A 165 3.19 19.18 -0.73
CA GLU A 165 4.38 19.57 -1.47
C GLU A 165 4.10 19.51 -2.98
N ARG A 166 3.81 20.69 -3.57
CA ARG A 166 3.46 20.84 -4.99
C ARG A 166 2.27 19.96 -5.43
N GLY A 167 1.29 19.79 -4.54
CA GLY A 167 0.08 19.02 -4.77
C GLY A 167 0.20 17.54 -4.40
N VAL A 168 1.36 17.06 -3.96
CA VAL A 168 1.53 15.67 -3.53
C VAL A 168 1.29 15.58 -2.03
N MET A 169 0.33 14.75 -1.63
CA MET A 169 -0.03 14.47 -0.25
C MET A 169 -0.22 12.98 -0.02
N PHE A 170 0.09 12.53 1.19
CA PHE A 170 -0.11 11.14 1.61
C PHE A 170 -0.98 11.12 2.85
N PHE A 171 -1.92 10.18 2.89
CA PHE A 171 -2.78 9.93 4.04
C PHE A 171 -2.62 8.49 4.52
N ALA A 172 -2.47 8.28 5.81
CA ALA A 172 -2.36 6.97 6.43
C ALA A 172 -2.81 7.01 7.91
N ASP A 173 -3.38 5.98 8.46
CA ASP A 173 -3.92 4.79 7.82
C ASP A 173 -5.32 5.07 7.29
N CYS A 174 -5.66 4.57 6.10
CA CYS A 174 -6.94 4.87 5.47
C CYS A 174 -7.95 3.72 5.54
N ALA A 175 -7.50 2.46 5.79
CA ALA A 175 -8.39 1.32 5.59
C ALA A 175 -8.05 0.03 6.34
N VAL A 176 -6.95 -0.07 7.07
CA VAL A 176 -6.49 -1.34 7.66
C VAL A 176 -6.67 -1.39 9.17
N ILE A 177 -6.29 -0.34 9.90
CA ILE A 177 -6.34 -0.30 11.36
C ILE A 177 -7.37 0.74 11.84
N PRO A 178 -8.59 0.32 12.23
CA PRO A 178 -9.66 1.26 12.60
C PRO A 178 -9.36 2.07 13.85
N ASP A 179 -8.75 1.46 14.87
CA ASP A 179 -8.35 2.11 16.12
C ASP A 179 -6.90 1.74 16.47
N PRO A 180 -5.92 2.46 15.89
CA PRO A 180 -4.52 2.17 16.12
C PRO A 180 -4.09 2.55 17.55
N THR A 181 -3.22 1.72 18.13
CA THR A 181 -2.52 2.04 19.39
C THR A 181 -1.50 3.16 19.18
N VAL A 182 -0.94 3.69 20.27
CA VAL A 182 0.16 4.68 20.24
C VAL A 182 1.34 4.16 19.40
N ASP A 183 1.74 2.91 19.62
CA ASP A 183 2.82 2.25 18.89
C ASP A 183 2.53 2.14 17.39
N GLN A 184 1.32 1.72 17.04
CA GLN A 184 0.90 1.60 15.64
C GLN A 184 0.82 2.94 14.93
N LEU A 185 0.28 3.98 15.59
CA LEU A 185 0.25 5.34 15.03
C LEU A 185 1.66 5.88 14.78
N ALA A 186 2.60 5.62 15.70
CA ALA A 186 3.99 6.02 15.52
C ALA A 186 4.64 5.29 14.33
N ASP A 187 4.41 3.99 14.17
CA ASP A 187 4.90 3.22 13.02
C ASP A 187 4.27 3.70 11.71
N ILE A 188 2.95 3.92 11.68
CA ILE A 188 2.23 4.47 10.53
C ILE A 188 2.88 5.78 10.08
N ALA A 189 3.15 6.70 11.00
CA ALA A 189 3.77 7.98 10.68
C ALA A 189 5.16 7.81 10.06
N VAL A 190 6.03 7.05 10.72
CA VAL A 190 7.42 6.86 10.28
C VAL A 190 7.48 6.15 8.93
N GLU A 191 6.74 5.03 8.76
CA GLU A 191 6.77 4.27 7.51
C GLU A 191 6.13 5.01 6.33
N THR A 192 5.06 5.77 6.59
CA THR A 192 4.48 6.65 5.56
C THR A 192 5.46 7.74 5.15
N GLY A 193 6.20 8.31 6.10
CA GLY A 193 7.28 9.27 5.80
C GLY A 193 8.40 8.65 4.95
N VAL A 194 8.84 7.43 5.28
CA VAL A 194 9.82 6.68 4.48
C VAL A 194 9.31 6.44 3.06
N LEU A 195 8.05 6.00 2.93
CA LEU A 195 7.43 5.78 1.62
C LEU A 195 7.35 7.09 0.82
N TYR A 196 6.88 8.17 1.45
CA TYR A 196 6.82 9.50 0.83
C TYR A 196 8.19 9.93 0.29
N ARG A 197 9.23 9.86 1.13
CA ARG A 197 10.61 10.20 0.73
C ARG A 197 11.10 9.33 -0.43
N THR A 198 10.81 8.03 -0.37
CA THR A 198 11.20 7.08 -1.43
C THR A 198 10.56 7.41 -2.76
N LEU A 199 9.28 7.80 -2.76
CA LEU A 199 8.53 8.07 -4.00
C LEU A 199 8.77 9.48 -4.55
N THR A 200 8.97 10.47 -3.67
CA THR A 200 9.07 11.89 -4.06
C THR A 200 10.50 12.43 -4.06
N GLY A 201 11.42 11.82 -3.29
CA GLY A 201 12.74 12.34 -3.02
C GLY A 201 12.79 13.53 -2.06
N MET A 202 11.63 13.93 -1.49
CA MET A 202 11.52 15.11 -0.63
C MET A 202 11.55 14.74 0.86
N LYS A 203 11.94 15.68 1.72
CA LYS A 203 11.87 15.54 3.17
C LYS A 203 10.41 15.49 3.62
N PRO A 204 9.96 14.46 4.35
CA PRO A 204 8.58 14.35 4.82
C PRO A 204 8.26 15.40 5.89
N ARG A 205 7.06 15.98 5.80
CA ARG A 205 6.42 16.76 6.86
C ARG A 205 5.13 16.06 7.23
N ILE A 206 5.00 15.63 8.47
CA ILE A 206 3.94 14.72 8.94
C ILE A 206 3.12 15.41 10.00
N ALA A 207 1.84 15.66 9.73
CA ALA A 207 0.87 16.11 10.69
C ALA A 207 0.13 14.91 11.29
N MET A 208 0.25 14.73 12.59
CA MET A 208 -0.51 13.73 13.35
C MET A 208 -1.87 14.32 13.70
N LEU A 209 -2.92 13.84 12.98
CA LEU A 209 -4.22 14.50 13.01
C LEU A 209 -5.07 14.12 14.22
N SER A 210 -5.76 15.12 14.76
CA SER A 210 -6.79 14.98 15.78
C SER A 210 -7.87 16.05 15.59
N PHE A 211 -8.93 16.00 16.38
CA PHE A 211 -9.95 17.06 16.41
C PHE A 211 -9.52 18.31 17.26
N THR A 212 -8.36 18.24 17.91
CA THR A 212 -7.73 19.37 18.62
C THR A 212 -6.36 19.70 18.04
N THR A 213 -5.80 20.85 18.42
CA THR A 213 -4.43 21.26 18.11
C THR A 213 -3.70 21.61 19.38
N HIS A 214 -2.63 20.88 19.70
CA HIS A 214 -1.76 21.04 20.87
C HIS A 214 -2.56 21.23 22.17
N SER A 215 -3.55 20.35 22.38
CA SER A 215 -4.38 20.37 23.59
C SER A 215 -3.56 19.93 24.81
N ASN A 216 -3.98 20.37 25.99
CA ASN A 216 -3.28 20.02 27.23
C ASN A 216 -3.50 18.57 27.70
N GLY A 217 -3.83 17.64 26.79
CA GLY A 217 -3.98 16.22 27.12
C GLY A 217 -5.20 15.84 27.94
N SER A 218 -6.18 16.73 28.05
CA SER A 218 -7.40 16.50 28.85
C SER A 218 -8.35 15.43 28.27
N LEU A 219 -8.17 15.07 27.00
CA LEU A 219 -9.02 14.11 26.29
C LEU A 219 -8.18 12.93 25.79
N ALA A 220 -8.69 11.71 25.97
CA ALA A 220 -7.96 10.47 25.67
C ALA A 220 -7.52 10.36 24.20
N GLY A 221 -8.36 10.76 23.25
CA GLY A 221 -8.04 10.74 21.82
C GLY A 221 -6.84 11.61 21.45
N PRO A 222 -6.89 12.93 21.71
CA PRO A 222 -5.76 13.82 21.51
C PRO A 222 -4.49 13.40 22.26
N ALA A 223 -4.61 12.97 23.52
CA ALA A 223 -3.48 12.47 24.30
C ALA A 223 -2.80 11.26 23.65
N LYS A 224 -3.59 10.32 23.09
CA LYS A 224 -3.06 9.19 22.31
C LYS A 224 -2.24 9.67 21.12
N VAL A 225 -2.75 10.64 20.36
CA VAL A 225 -2.05 11.17 19.17
C VAL A 225 -0.80 11.94 19.56
N ALA A 226 -0.84 12.76 20.62
CA ALA A 226 0.34 13.46 21.13
C ALA A 226 1.44 12.49 21.58
N ALA A 227 1.08 11.42 22.31
CA ALA A 227 2.02 10.37 22.71
C ALA A 227 2.62 9.65 21.47
N ALA A 228 1.80 9.35 20.47
CA ALA A 228 2.26 8.75 19.22
C ALA A 228 3.20 9.69 18.44
N THR A 229 2.94 10.99 18.45
CA THR A 229 3.81 11.99 17.83
C THR A 229 5.20 12.01 18.47
N ALA A 230 5.25 12.02 19.80
CA ALA A 230 6.53 11.95 20.53
C ALA A 230 7.30 10.65 20.22
N LEU A 231 6.61 9.52 20.23
CA LEU A 231 7.20 8.21 19.91
C LEU A 231 7.67 8.12 18.45
N ALA A 232 6.91 8.69 17.50
CA ALA A 232 7.30 8.73 16.09
C ALA A 232 8.58 9.56 15.87
N ARG A 233 8.69 10.71 16.53
CA ARG A 233 9.93 11.53 16.51
C ARG A 233 11.12 10.73 17.06
N GLN A 234 10.95 10.04 18.18
CA GLN A 234 11.97 9.20 18.77
C GLN A 234 12.41 8.08 17.81
N ARG A 235 11.46 7.34 17.21
CA ARG A 235 11.75 6.25 16.26
C ARG A 235 12.46 6.77 15.01
N ALA A 236 12.02 7.88 14.44
CA ALA A 236 12.67 8.49 13.29
C ALA A 236 14.12 8.88 13.60
N SER A 237 14.37 9.51 14.76
CA SER A 237 15.70 9.88 15.23
C SER A 237 16.60 8.67 15.44
N GLN A 238 16.12 7.63 16.13
CA GLN A 238 16.87 6.39 16.37
C GLN A 238 17.27 5.67 15.07
N ARG A 239 16.46 5.79 14.02
CA ARG A 239 16.73 5.21 12.69
C ARG A 239 17.51 6.14 11.76
N GLY A 240 17.90 7.32 12.21
CA GLY A 240 18.58 8.32 11.38
C GLY A 240 17.73 8.82 10.20
N ILE A 241 16.41 8.83 10.34
CA ILE A 241 15.50 9.24 9.27
C ILE A 241 15.12 10.70 9.48
N GLU A 242 15.54 11.56 8.57
CA GLU A 242 15.18 12.97 8.59
C GLU A 242 13.72 13.18 8.14
N MET A 243 12.88 13.65 9.05
CA MET A 243 11.51 14.07 8.80
C MET A 243 11.03 15.05 9.86
N GLU A 244 10.08 15.91 9.51
CA GLU A 244 9.39 16.78 10.46
C GLU A 244 8.08 16.12 10.86
N ILE A 245 7.87 15.89 12.15
CA ILE A 245 6.64 15.27 12.67
C ILE A 245 6.08 16.19 13.73
N ASP A 246 4.80 16.55 13.65
CA ASP A 246 4.14 17.37 14.67
C ASP A 246 2.67 17.00 14.85
N GLY A 247 2.10 17.32 16.00
CA GLY A 247 0.74 17.02 16.42
C GLY A 247 0.67 16.75 17.92
N GLU A 248 -0.53 16.61 18.50
CA GLU A 248 -1.75 16.45 17.66
C GLU A 248 -2.16 17.80 17.04
N MET A 249 -2.71 17.77 15.84
CA MET A 249 -3.26 18.97 15.23
C MET A 249 -4.48 18.68 14.33
N GLN A 250 -5.33 19.70 14.16
CA GLN A 250 -6.45 19.65 13.25
C GLN A 250 -5.98 19.73 11.79
N ALA A 251 -6.72 19.11 10.87
CA ALA A 251 -6.38 19.10 9.45
C ALA A 251 -6.33 20.50 8.84
N ASP A 252 -7.22 21.40 9.24
CA ASP A 252 -7.20 22.81 8.82
C ASP A 252 -5.93 23.54 9.27
N THR A 253 -5.47 23.26 10.50
CA THR A 253 -4.22 23.81 11.04
C THR A 253 -3.00 23.27 10.28
N ALA A 254 -3.03 21.98 9.91
CA ALA A 254 -1.95 21.37 9.13
C ALA A 254 -1.83 21.97 7.71
N LEU A 255 -2.98 22.31 7.08
CA LEU A 255 -3.03 22.64 5.66
C LEU A 255 -3.09 24.15 5.35
N LEU A 256 -3.62 24.96 6.28
CA LEU A 256 -3.86 26.39 6.02
C LEU A 256 -2.81 27.23 6.74
N PRO A 257 -1.96 27.99 6.01
CA PRO A 257 -0.87 28.79 6.58
C PRO A 257 -1.33 29.76 7.67
N GLU A 258 -2.47 30.42 7.49
CA GLU A 258 -3.02 31.39 8.45
C GLU A 258 -3.42 30.72 9.77
N LEU A 259 -4.05 29.53 9.70
CA LEU A 259 -4.43 28.77 10.88
C LEU A 259 -3.22 28.11 11.54
N GLY A 260 -2.27 27.61 10.77
CA GLY A 260 -1.01 27.09 11.28
C GLY A 260 -0.23 28.13 12.07
N ALA A 261 -0.06 29.32 11.51
CA ALA A 261 0.61 30.44 12.19
C ALA A 261 -0.11 30.90 13.47
N LYS A 262 -1.45 30.82 13.51
CA LYS A 262 -2.25 31.20 14.67
C LYS A 262 -2.28 30.15 15.77
N LYS A 263 -2.51 28.87 15.40
CA LYS A 263 -2.77 27.79 16.37
C LYS A 263 -1.50 27.04 16.79
N ALA A 264 -0.49 26.99 15.92
CA ALA A 264 0.76 26.27 16.14
C ALA A 264 1.98 27.03 15.57
N PRO A 265 2.28 28.25 16.06
CA PRO A 265 3.28 29.15 15.45
C PRO A 265 4.71 28.61 15.47
N GLN A 266 5.01 27.68 16.36
CA GLN A 266 6.35 27.07 16.47
C GLN A 266 6.47 25.76 15.69
N SER A 267 5.38 25.28 15.06
CA SER A 267 5.38 24.04 14.30
C SER A 267 6.13 24.18 12.98
N LEU A 268 6.97 23.19 12.66
CA LEU A 268 7.61 23.08 11.36
C LEU A 268 6.71 22.40 10.30
N VAL A 269 5.52 21.94 10.73
CA VAL A 269 4.57 21.19 9.93
C VAL A 269 3.30 22.00 9.63
N ALA A 270 2.76 22.68 10.63
CA ALA A 270 1.49 23.40 10.54
C ALA A 270 1.50 24.46 9.43
N GLY A 271 0.45 24.46 8.60
CA GLY A 271 0.27 25.42 7.51
C GLY A 271 1.21 25.24 6.32
N ARG A 272 1.80 24.05 6.18
CA ARG A 272 2.84 23.83 5.17
C ARG A 272 2.56 22.70 4.22
#